data_4cdf815ededf1ddcf572e8a88ffc9b93
#
_entry.id   4cdf815ededf1ddcf572e8a88ffc9b93
#
_cell.length_a   1.000
_cell.length_b   1.000
_cell.length_c   1.000
_cell.angle_alpha   90.00
_cell.angle_beta   90.00
_cell.angle_gamma   90.00
#
_symmetry.space_group_name_H-M   'P 1'
#
loop_
_entity.id
_entity.type
_entity.pdbx_description
1 polymer ?
#
loop_
_entity_poly.entity_id
_entity_poly.type
_entity_poly.pdbx_seq_one_letter_code
_entity_poly.pdbx_strand_id
1 'polypeptide(L)'
;LLDESNYSEKREQTDLADAGWPSNGYALFSISCYSGGNRHGVFHPFMESNCLVVRKETIFSIGGADERFDMPGGGALNLYIYRKLASRSETVVFVLAGEGSFHQQHGGVTTSPVEAREAKLIRQRDQLNSFLEAPFKSPCIDPILLGKIPGSAMNYLKFSCESGLNRLQRFQEQGRDPYEDEKNKTPLKNGGF
;
A
#
# COMPACT_ATOMS: atom_id res chain seq x y z
N LEU A 1 8.82 -9.61 -12.14
CA LEU A 1 7.66 -8.89 -11.63
C LEU A 1 6.86 -8.38 -12.82
N LEU A 2 5.56 -8.63 -12.81
CA LEU A 2 4.69 -8.18 -13.88
C LEU A 2 4.57 -6.64 -13.80
N ASP A 3 4.83 -6.00 -14.93
CA ASP A 3 4.58 -4.58 -15.12
C ASP A 3 3.11 -4.40 -15.51
N GLU A 4 2.42 -3.42 -14.89
CA GLU A 4 1.04 -3.07 -15.21
C GLU A 4 0.85 -2.74 -16.71
N SER A 5 1.91 -2.28 -17.39
CA SER A 5 1.88 -1.94 -18.82
C SER A 5 1.62 -3.14 -19.74
N ASN A 6 1.90 -4.35 -19.27
CA ASN A 6 1.75 -5.60 -20.03
C ASN A 6 0.56 -6.45 -19.57
N TYR A 7 -0.33 -5.89 -18.78
CA TYR A 7 -1.52 -6.60 -18.31
C TYR A 7 -2.49 -6.86 -19.47
N SER A 8 -3.02 -8.09 -19.49
CA SER A 8 -4.23 -8.46 -20.21
C SER A 8 -4.92 -9.60 -19.45
N GLU A 9 -6.24 -9.67 -19.53
CA GLU A 9 -7.02 -10.71 -18.89
C GLU A 9 -6.55 -12.12 -19.31
N LYS A 10 -6.25 -12.30 -20.58
CA LYS A 10 -5.73 -13.59 -21.10
C LYS A 10 -4.38 -13.95 -20.47
N ARG A 11 -3.49 -12.97 -20.30
CA ARG A 11 -2.20 -13.19 -19.66
C ARG A 11 -2.38 -13.53 -18.19
N GLU A 12 -3.23 -12.78 -17.48
CA GLU A 12 -3.53 -13.07 -16.08
C GLU A 12 -4.04 -14.50 -15.89
N GLN A 13 -5.00 -14.95 -16.72
CA GLN A 13 -5.51 -16.32 -16.68
C GLN A 13 -4.39 -17.36 -16.89
N THR A 14 -3.48 -17.09 -17.81
CA THR A 14 -2.33 -17.98 -18.05
C THR A 14 -1.40 -18.00 -16.84
N ASP A 15 -1.01 -16.83 -16.34
CA ASP A 15 -0.09 -16.70 -15.21
C ASP A 15 -0.67 -17.32 -13.92
N LEU A 16 -1.98 -17.20 -13.69
CA LEU A 16 -2.68 -17.85 -12.58
C LEU A 16 -2.69 -19.37 -12.72
N ALA A 17 -2.95 -19.88 -13.92
CA ALA A 17 -2.92 -21.33 -14.18
C ALA A 17 -1.51 -21.90 -14.00
N ASP A 18 -0.49 -21.24 -14.54
CA ASP A 18 0.91 -21.65 -14.43
C ASP A 18 1.40 -21.58 -12.96
N ALA A 19 0.91 -20.63 -12.18
CA ALA A 19 1.16 -20.53 -10.75
C ALA A 19 0.42 -21.59 -9.91
N GLY A 20 -0.49 -22.36 -10.51
CA GLY A 20 -1.28 -23.39 -9.82
C GLY A 20 -2.38 -22.82 -8.91
N TRP A 21 -2.86 -21.62 -9.19
CA TRP A 21 -4.00 -21.03 -8.50
C TRP A 21 -5.29 -21.83 -8.79
N PRO A 22 -6.18 -22.10 -7.79
CA PRO A 22 -6.13 -21.63 -6.40
C PRO A 22 -5.46 -22.57 -5.40
N SER A 23 -4.80 -23.62 -5.85
CA SER A 23 -4.25 -24.69 -4.95
C SER A 23 -3.14 -24.18 -4.04
N ASN A 24 -2.36 -23.18 -4.48
CA ASN A 24 -1.28 -22.59 -3.71
C ASN A 24 -1.27 -21.05 -3.80
N GLY A 25 -1.84 -20.39 -2.80
CA GLY A 25 -1.86 -18.93 -2.75
C GLY A 25 -0.47 -18.26 -2.69
N TYR A 26 0.53 -18.92 -2.10
CA TYR A 26 1.88 -18.37 -2.04
C TYR A 26 2.59 -18.30 -3.41
N ALA A 27 2.13 -19.07 -4.38
CA ALA A 27 2.64 -18.97 -5.74
C ALA A 27 2.31 -17.62 -6.40
N LEU A 28 1.28 -16.91 -5.92
CA LEU A 28 0.92 -15.58 -6.41
C LEU A 28 2.03 -14.55 -6.21
N PHE A 29 2.93 -14.74 -5.24
CA PHE A 29 4.10 -13.88 -5.11
C PHE A 29 5.00 -13.86 -6.34
N SER A 30 5.04 -14.95 -7.12
CA SER A 30 5.87 -15.03 -8.32
C SER A 30 5.33 -14.22 -9.51
N ILE A 31 4.03 -13.96 -9.52
CA ILE A 31 3.32 -13.30 -10.62
C ILE A 31 2.72 -11.93 -10.25
N SER A 32 3.01 -11.42 -9.06
CA SER A 32 2.51 -10.14 -8.57
C SER A 32 3.62 -9.10 -8.40
N CYS A 33 3.22 -7.86 -8.17
CA CYS A 33 4.11 -6.75 -7.83
C CYS A 33 3.56 -5.95 -6.65
N TYR A 34 4.37 -5.11 -6.03
CA TYR A 34 3.89 -4.20 -5.01
C TYR A 34 2.86 -3.22 -5.59
N SER A 35 1.79 -2.98 -4.85
CA SER A 35 0.85 -1.90 -5.16
C SER A 35 1.50 -0.52 -4.92
N GLY A 36 0.93 0.52 -5.53
CA GLY A 36 1.43 1.88 -5.38
C GLY A 36 1.57 2.36 -3.94
N GLY A 37 0.70 1.91 -3.02
CA GLY A 37 0.76 2.23 -1.59
C GLY A 37 1.94 1.59 -0.84
N ASN A 38 2.45 0.46 -1.36
CA ASN A 38 3.54 -0.31 -0.75
C ASN A 38 4.78 -0.42 -1.66
N ARG A 39 4.89 0.44 -2.66
CA ARG A 39 5.93 0.39 -3.70
C ARG A 39 7.36 0.43 -3.17
N HIS A 40 7.57 0.90 -1.95
CA HIS A 40 8.90 0.95 -1.32
C HIS A 40 9.21 -0.26 -0.44
N GLY A 41 8.30 -1.25 -0.38
CA GLY A 41 8.46 -2.44 0.43
C GLY A 41 8.14 -2.23 1.92
N VAL A 42 8.49 -3.23 2.72
CA VAL A 42 8.07 -3.31 4.14
C VAL A 42 8.92 -2.48 5.11
N PHE A 43 10.04 -1.92 4.65
CA PHE A 43 10.92 -1.07 5.47
C PHE A 43 10.66 0.43 5.27
N HIS A 44 9.51 0.77 4.76
CA HIS A 44 9.00 2.14 4.66
C HIS A 44 7.70 2.27 5.45
N PRO A 45 7.35 3.46 5.94
CA PRO A 45 6.07 3.67 6.56
C PRO A 45 4.93 3.33 5.61
N PHE A 46 3.96 2.55 6.09
CA PHE A 46 2.77 2.25 5.31
C PHE A 46 1.86 3.47 5.24
N MET A 47 1.29 3.71 4.09
CA MET A 47 0.25 4.73 3.91
C MET A 47 -1.13 4.17 4.26
N GLU A 48 -1.33 2.89 3.96
CA GLU A 48 -2.59 2.20 4.08
C GLU A 48 -2.37 0.70 4.30
N SER A 49 -3.42 -0.01 4.67
CA SER A 49 -3.46 -1.46 4.62
C SER A 49 -4.80 -1.92 4.07
N ASN A 50 -4.77 -2.71 3.00
CA ASN A 50 -5.96 -3.34 2.43
C ASN A 50 -6.36 -4.62 3.18
N CYS A 51 -5.47 -5.13 4.03
CA CYS A 51 -5.74 -6.26 4.91
C CYS A 51 -5.30 -5.88 6.32
N LEU A 52 -6.25 -5.38 7.10
CA LEU A 52 -6.03 -4.87 8.45
C LEU A 52 -6.83 -5.68 9.46
N VAL A 53 -6.14 -6.20 10.47
CA VAL A 53 -6.78 -6.88 11.59
C VAL A 53 -6.58 -6.04 12.84
N VAL A 54 -7.67 -5.76 13.53
CA VAL A 54 -7.69 -4.96 14.74
C VAL A 54 -8.86 -5.39 15.64
N ARG A 55 -8.76 -5.14 16.93
CA ARG A 55 -9.87 -5.43 17.84
C ARG A 55 -11.09 -4.58 17.49
N LYS A 56 -12.27 -5.18 17.56
CA LYS A 56 -13.55 -4.52 17.24
C LYS A 56 -13.73 -3.23 18.06
N GLU A 57 -13.40 -3.28 19.34
CA GLU A 57 -13.50 -2.13 20.25
C GLU A 57 -12.60 -0.97 19.81
N THR A 58 -11.42 -1.29 19.26
CA THR A 58 -10.49 -0.28 18.75
C THR A 58 -11.06 0.43 17.51
N ILE A 59 -11.68 -0.30 16.58
CA ILE A 59 -12.36 0.30 15.43
C ILE A 59 -13.50 1.23 15.89
N PHE A 60 -14.31 0.81 16.85
CA PHE A 60 -15.38 1.67 17.35
C PHE A 60 -14.85 2.89 18.11
N SER A 61 -13.73 2.76 18.83
CA SER A 61 -13.15 3.90 19.56
C SER A 61 -12.63 5.03 18.66
N ILE A 62 -12.35 4.73 17.39
CA ILE A 62 -11.99 5.75 16.38
C ILE A 62 -13.18 6.24 15.56
N GLY A 63 -14.40 5.79 15.88
CA GLY A 63 -15.64 6.16 15.19
C GLY A 63 -16.03 5.25 14.03
N GLY A 64 -15.34 4.11 13.85
CA GLY A 64 -15.65 3.17 12.76
C GLY A 64 -15.31 3.71 11.37
N ALA A 65 -16.03 3.18 10.38
CA ALA A 65 -15.98 3.70 9.01
C ALA A 65 -16.79 5.00 8.93
N ASP A 66 -16.16 6.04 8.41
CA ASP A 66 -16.78 7.35 8.29
C ASP A 66 -17.60 7.41 6.99
N GLU A 67 -18.91 7.51 7.11
CA GLU A 67 -19.86 7.50 5.99
C GLU A 67 -19.71 8.71 5.03
N ARG A 68 -18.96 9.73 5.43
CA ARG A 68 -18.66 10.86 4.56
C ARG A 68 -17.74 10.50 3.39
N PHE A 69 -17.07 9.33 3.47
CA PHE A 69 -16.32 8.78 2.34
C PHE A 69 -17.26 8.05 1.37
N ASP A 70 -18.00 8.80 0.60
CA ASP A 70 -19.08 8.36 -0.31
C ASP A 70 -18.65 8.14 -1.76
N MET A 71 -17.35 8.33 -2.06
CA MET A 71 -16.84 8.09 -3.41
C MET A 71 -16.86 6.61 -3.79
N PRO A 72 -16.99 6.30 -5.09
CA PRO A 72 -16.93 4.92 -5.58
C PRO A 72 -15.69 4.19 -5.08
N GLY A 73 -15.87 2.99 -4.52
CA GLY A 73 -14.81 2.19 -3.90
C GLY A 73 -14.38 2.67 -2.52
N GLY A 74 -15.16 3.56 -1.87
CA GLY A 74 -14.88 4.07 -0.53
C GLY A 74 -13.81 5.18 -0.49
N GLY A 75 -13.37 5.66 -1.65
CA GLY A 75 -12.41 6.76 -1.72
C GLY A 75 -11.11 6.49 -0.96
N ALA A 76 -10.75 7.39 -0.05
CA ALA A 76 -9.55 7.29 0.78
C ALA A 76 -9.85 6.81 2.23
N LEU A 77 -10.96 6.10 2.43
CA LEU A 77 -11.39 5.64 3.76
C LEU A 77 -10.33 4.74 4.44
N ASN A 78 -9.70 3.84 3.69
CA ASN A 78 -8.64 2.97 4.19
C ASN A 78 -7.42 3.76 4.69
N LEU A 79 -6.99 4.80 3.98
CA LEU A 79 -5.94 5.73 4.41
C LEU A 79 -6.35 6.43 5.72
N TYR A 80 -7.58 6.88 5.81
CA TYR A 80 -8.12 7.58 6.98
C TYR A 80 -8.17 6.67 8.21
N ILE A 81 -8.73 5.46 8.07
CA ILE A 81 -8.80 4.47 9.15
C ILE A 81 -7.40 4.08 9.60
N TYR A 82 -6.51 3.74 8.66
CA TYR A 82 -5.14 3.35 9.00
C TYR A 82 -4.42 4.48 9.76
N ARG A 83 -4.51 5.72 9.30
CA ARG A 83 -3.94 6.88 9.98
C ARG A 83 -4.48 7.03 11.39
N LYS A 84 -5.81 6.96 11.57
CA LYS A 84 -6.42 7.08 12.92
C LYS A 84 -5.93 6.01 13.88
N LEU A 85 -5.81 4.78 13.42
CA LEU A 85 -5.31 3.67 14.23
C LEU A 85 -3.83 3.82 14.55
N ALA A 86 -3.02 4.06 13.52
CA ALA A 86 -1.58 4.11 13.62
C ALA A 86 -1.07 5.35 14.37
N SER A 87 -1.84 6.44 14.43
CA SER A 87 -1.46 7.67 15.15
C SER A 87 -1.76 7.64 16.65
N ARG A 88 -2.32 6.55 17.18
CA ARG A 88 -2.58 6.41 18.64
C ARG A 88 -1.29 6.04 19.34
N SER A 89 -1.01 6.67 20.46
CA SER A 89 0.22 6.46 21.24
C SER A 89 0.41 5.02 21.74
N GLU A 90 -0.69 4.31 21.98
CA GLU A 90 -0.71 2.93 22.46
C GLU A 90 -0.72 1.89 21.33
N THR A 91 -0.71 2.30 20.06
CA THR A 91 -0.78 1.37 18.94
C THR A 91 0.58 0.75 18.64
N VAL A 92 0.59 -0.57 18.58
CA VAL A 92 1.72 -1.37 18.07
C VAL A 92 1.26 -1.99 16.75
N VAL A 93 2.01 -1.73 15.68
CA VAL A 93 1.73 -2.29 14.35
C VAL A 93 2.58 -3.53 14.13
N PHE A 94 1.93 -4.63 13.81
CA PHE A 94 2.58 -5.86 13.39
C PHE A 94 2.39 -6.04 11.89
N VAL A 95 3.46 -6.38 11.19
CA VAL A 95 3.42 -6.74 9.78
C VAL A 95 3.80 -8.19 9.60
N LEU A 96 2.94 -8.95 8.95
CA LEU A 96 3.22 -10.34 8.59
C LEU A 96 4.08 -10.35 7.35
N ALA A 97 5.41 -10.40 7.54
CA ALA A 97 6.39 -10.16 6.47
C ALA A 97 6.36 -11.17 5.31
N GLY A 98 5.79 -12.35 5.55
CA GLY A 98 5.65 -13.42 4.53
C GLY A 98 4.25 -13.56 3.96
N GLU A 99 3.33 -12.68 4.34
CA GLU A 99 1.94 -12.71 3.90
C GLU A 99 1.63 -11.53 2.98
N GLY A 100 0.62 -11.68 2.13
CA GLY A 100 0.18 -10.63 1.23
C GLY A 100 -1.30 -10.76 0.89
N SER A 101 -1.96 -9.64 0.69
CA SER A 101 -3.23 -9.60 -0.01
C SER A 101 -2.97 -9.35 -1.49
N PHE A 102 -3.53 -10.19 -2.34
CA PHE A 102 -3.35 -10.07 -3.79
C PHE A 102 -4.61 -9.45 -4.39
N HIS A 103 -4.42 -8.38 -5.12
CA HIS A 103 -5.50 -7.66 -5.77
C HIS A 103 -5.45 -7.93 -7.27
N GLN A 104 -6.52 -8.50 -7.80
CA GLN A 104 -6.68 -8.69 -9.23
C GLN A 104 -6.78 -7.34 -9.94
N GLN A 105 -6.14 -7.19 -11.08
CA GLN A 105 -6.30 -6.01 -11.91
C GLN A 105 -7.62 -6.11 -12.70
N HIS A 106 -8.57 -5.30 -12.31
CA HIS A 106 -9.86 -5.16 -12.98
C HIS A 106 -10.14 -3.67 -13.18
N GLY A 107 -10.81 -3.23 -14.19
CA GLY A 107 -11.07 -1.80 -14.50
C GLY A 107 -11.69 -0.96 -13.37
N GLY A 108 -11.22 -1.15 -12.13
CA GLY A 108 -11.61 -0.44 -10.92
C GLY A 108 -11.10 1.00 -10.86
N VAL A 109 -11.38 1.68 -9.75
CA VAL A 109 -11.05 3.11 -9.56
C VAL A 109 -9.56 3.40 -9.73
N THR A 110 -8.70 2.52 -9.23
CA THR A 110 -7.24 2.68 -9.25
C THR A 110 -6.56 2.05 -10.46
N THR A 111 -7.26 1.20 -11.21
CA THR A 111 -6.75 0.49 -12.39
C THR A 111 -7.30 1.04 -13.72
N SER A 112 -7.99 2.18 -13.68
CA SER A 112 -8.46 2.91 -14.87
C SER A 112 -7.31 3.52 -15.67
N PRO A 113 -7.52 3.93 -16.94
CA PRO A 113 -6.51 4.65 -17.72
C PRO A 113 -5.90 5.82 -16.96
N VAL A 114 -4.61 6.08 -17.18
CA VAL A 114 -3.77 6.99 -16.36
C VAL A 114 -4.41 8.35 -16.11
N GLU A 115 -4.95 9.01 -17.14
CA GLU A 115 -5.57 10.34 -17.01
C GLU A 115 -6.82 10.32 -16.11
N ALA A 116 -7.67 9.30 -16.25
CA ALA A 116 -8.85 9.14 -15.40
C ALA A 116 -8.47 8.79 -13.96
N ARG A 117 -7.39 8.04 -13.77
CA ARG A 117 -6.82 7.66 -12.47
C ARG A 117 -6.32 8.88 -11.71
N GLU A 118 -5.54 9.75 -12.36
CA GLU A 118 -4.96 10.94 -11.73
C GLU A 118 -6.05 11.89 -11.20
N ALA A 119 -7.07 12.17 -12.01
CA ALA A 119 -8.21 12.99 -11.60
C ALA A 119 -8.99 12.37 -10.43
N LYS A 120 -9.11 11.05 -10.37
CA LYS A 120 -9.76 10.35 -9.25
C LYS A 120 -8.92 10.44 -7.98
N LEU A 121 -7.61 10.21 -8.05
CA LEU A 121 -6.70 10.31 -6.91
C LEU A 121 -6.66 11.72 -6.33
N ILE A 122 -6.70 12.76 -7.17
CA ILE A 122 -6.81 14.15 -6.74
C ILE A 122 -8.10 14.36 -5.93
N ARG A 123 -9.24 13.94 -6.46
CA ARG A 123 -10.53 14.09 -5.76
C ARG A 123 -10.58 13.32 -4.44
N GLN A 124 -10.04 12.10 -4.40
CA GLN A 124 -9.96 11.30 -3.17
C GLN A 124 -9.08 11.99 -2.12
N ARG A 125 -7.95 12.54 -2.54
CA ARG A 125 -7.06 13.30 -1.66
C ARG A 125 -7.75 14.58 -1.14
N ASP A 126 -8.45 15.29 -1.99
CA ASP A 126 -9.12 16.53 -1.63
C ASP A 126 -10.28 16.26 -0.66
N GLN A 127 -11.05 15.18 -0.87
CA GLN A 127 -12.04 14.71 0.08
C GLN A 127 -11.39 14.34 1.43
N LEU A 128 -10.32 13.55 1.41
CA LEU A 128 -9.61 13.18 2.63
C LEU A 128 -9.11 14.40 3.39
N ASN A 129 -8.49 15.36 2.70
CA ASN A 129 -7.98 16.58 3.31
C ASN A 129 -9.10 17.46 3.88
N SER A 130 -10.30 17.44 3.29
CA SER A 130 -11.44 18.21 3.82
C SER A 130 -11.96 17.69 5.17
N PHE A 131 -11.62 16.45 5.55
CA PHE A 131 -12.00 15.85 6.83
C PHE A 131 -10.87 15.90 7.87
N LEU A 132 -9.71 16.42 7.51
CA LEU A 132 -8.56 16.53 8.38
C LEU A 132 -8.31 18.00 8.77
N GLU A 133 -7.83 18.22 9.98
CA GLU A 133 -7.40 19.56 10.46
C GLU A 133 -6.14 20.05 9.74
N ALA A 134 -5.37 19.14 9.15
CA ALA A 134 -4.16 19.42 8.41
C ALA A 134 -4.04 18.46 7.22
N PRO A 135 -3.27 18.81 6.16
CA PRO A 135 -3.03 17.92 5.02
C PRO A 135 -2.61 16.51 5.46
N PHE A 136 -3.08 15.51 4.74
CA PHE A 136 -2.77 14.12 5.05
C PHE A 136 -1.27 13.88 5.05
N LYS A 137 -0.79 13.29 6.14
CA LYS A 137 0.55 12.72 6.27
C LYS A 137 0.42 11.27 6.66
N SER A 138 1.21 10.40 6.06
CA SER A 138 1.27 9.01 6.50
C SER A 138 1.82 8.95 7.91
N PRO A 139 1.25 8.11 8.78
CA PRO A 139 1.84 7.85 10.08
C PRO A 139 3.22 7.23 9.88
N CYS A 140 4.21 7.70 10.64
CA CYS A 140 5.53 7.10 10.68
C CYS A 140 5.59 6.18 11.91
N ILE A 141 5.35 4.90 11.69
CA ILE A 141 5.41 3.87 12.72
C ILE A 141 6.38 2.80 12.29
N ASP A 142 7.29 2.41 13.17
CA ASP A 142 8.16 1.27 12.97
C ASP A 142 7.40 -0.01 13.33
N PRO A 143 7.08 -0.88 12.36
CA PRO A 143 6.33 -2.09 12.61
C PRO A 143 7.21 -3.18 13.23
N ILE A 144 6.60 -4.04 14.03
CA ILE A 144 7.19 -5.30 14.41
C ILE A 144 6.91 -6.32 13.31
N LEU A 145 7.97 -6.88 12.72
CA LEU A 145 7.82 -7.90 11.69
C LEU A 145 7.62 -9.27 12.32
N LEU A 146 6.60 -9.97 11.90
CA LEU A 146 6.24 -11.32 12.36
C LEU A 146 6.13 -12.30 11.21
N GLY A 147 6.21 -13.58 11.55
CA GLY A 147 5.94 -14.69 10.64
C GLY A 147 7.19 -15.25 9.95
N LYS A 148 6.93 -16.21 9.07
CA LYS A 148 7.95 -16.84 8.20
C LYS A 148 7.82 -16.22 6.81
N ILE A 149 8.95 -16.03 6.15
CA ILE A 149 8.98 -15.57 4.77
C ILE A 149 9.13 -16.81 3.88
N PRO A 150 8.10 -17.18 3.11
CA PRO A 150 8.19 -18.30 2.18
C PRO A 150 9.16 -17.98 1.05
N GLY A 151 9.74 -19.03 0.44
CA GLY A 151 10.70 -18.86 -0.66
C GLY A 151 10.15 -18.04 -1.83
N SER A 152 8.85 -18.15 -2.11
CA SER A 152 8.16 -17.38 -3.15
C SER A 152 8.12 -15.86 -2.87
N ALA A 153 8.17 -15.45 -1.59
CA ALA A 153 8.18 -14.05 -1.20
C ALA A 153 9.60 -13.44 -1.07
N MET A 154 10.65 -14.20 -1.29
CA MET A 154 12.04 -13.76 -1.10
C MET A 154 12.42 -12.56 -1.97
N ASN A 155 11.90 -12.47 -3.19
CA ASN A 155 12.15 -11.32 -4.07
C ASN A 155 11.58 -10.02 -3.50
N TYR A 156 10.43 -10.08 -2.83
CA TYR A 156 9.82 -8.94 -2.15
C TYR A 156 10.64 -8.50 -0.94
N LEU A 157 11.17 -9.46 -0.17
CA LEU A 157 12.08 -9.15 0.94
C LEU A 157 13.36 -8.50 0.42
N LYS A 158 13.99 -9.08 -0.61
CA LYS A 158 15.19 -8.52 -1.22
C LYS A 158 14.97 -7.09 -1.68
N PHE A 159 13.91 -6.84 -2.44
CA PHE A 159 13.52 -5.50 -2.87
C PHE A 159 13.31 -4.55 -1.69
N SER A 160 12.61 -5.00 -0.64
CA SER A 160 12.38 -4.20 0.56
C SER A 160 13.68 -3.85 1.28
N CYS A 161 14.63 -4.78 1.38
CA CYS A 161 15.96 -4.52 1.95
C CYS A 161 16.73 -3.48 1.14
N GLU A 162 16.78 -3.64 -0.18
CA GLU A 162 17.47 -2.69 -1.07
C GLU A 162 16.86 -1.29 -0.97
N SER A 163 15.54 -1.20 -0.98
CA SER A 163 14.81 0.06 -0.84
C SER A 163 15.04 0.70 0.54
N GLY A 164 15.03 -0.10 1.61
CA GLY A 164 15.29 0.36 2.97
C GLY A 164 16.72 0.87 3.15
N LEU A 165 17.71 0.18 2.60
CA LEU A 165 19.11 0.61 2.62
C LEU A 165 19.30 1.93 1.87
N ASN A 166 18.70 2.09 0.69
CA ASN A 166 18.74 3.34 -0.06
C ASN A 166 18.09 4.49 0.72
N ARG A 167 17.00 4.24 1.43
CA ARG A 167 16.37 5.24 2.31
C ARG A 167 17.31 5.64 3.44
N LEU A 168 17.94 4.67 4.11
CA LEU A 168 18.89 4.94 5.19
C LEU A 168 20.10 5.74 4.73
N GLN A 169 20.68 5.38 3.59
CA GLN A 169 21.79 6.12 3.01
C GLN A 169 21.39 7.56 2.71
N ARG A 170 20.25 7.78 2.06
CA ARG A 170 19.76 9.13 1.76
C ARG A 170 19.47 9.93 3.04
N PHE A 171 18.98 9.27 4.09
CA PHE A 171 18.81 9.90 5.40
C PHE A 171 20.13 10.36 5.98
N GLN A 172 21.17 9.52 5.92
CA GLN A 172 22.52 9.88 6.40
C GLN A 172 23.13 11.05 5.62
N GLU A 173 22.96 11.07 4.30
CA GLU A 173 23.47 12.13 3.42
C GLU A 173 22.74 13.47 3.60
N GLN A 174 21.43 13.43 3.84
CA GLN A 174 20.58 14.62 3.85
C GLN A 174 20.21 15.13 5.26
N GLY A 175 20.49 14.33 6.32
CA GLY A 175 20.10 14.64 7.69
C GLY A 175 18.59 14.63 7.96
N ARG A 176 17.79 14.12 7.01
CA ARG A 176 16.33 14.05 7.11
C ARG A 176 15.79 12.84 6.35
N ASP A 177 14.60 12.37 6.72
CA ASP A 177 13.98 11.26 6.03
C ASP A 177 13.53 11.66 4.62
N PRO A 178 14.16 11.12 3.55
CA PRO A 178 13.82 11.44 2.17
C PRO A 178 12.37 11.07 1.81
N TYR A 179 11.76 10.16 2.56
CA TYR A 179 10.37 9.79 2.38
C TYR A 179 9.39 10.91 2.76
N GLU A 180 9.76 11.80 3.66
CA GLU A 180 8.95 12.99 3.99
C GLU A 180 8.85 13.96 2.81
N ASP A 181 9.91 14.08 2.03
CA ASP A 181 9.93 14.93 0.84
C ASP A 181 9.13 14.33 -0.32
N GLU A 182 9.16 13.04 -0.48
CA GLU A 182 8.42 12.35 -1.54
C GLU A 182 6.90 12.45 -1.35
N LYS A 183 6.45 12.55 -0.09
CA LYS A 183 5.03 12.78 0.24
C LYS A 183 4.53 14.17 -0.14
N ASN A 184 5.42 15.15 -0.12
CA ASN A 184 5.10 16.54 -0.44
C ASN A 184 5.22 16.84 -1.93
N LYS A 185 5.86 15.98 -2.69
CA LYS A 185 5.85 16.04 -4.15
C LYS A 185 4.56 15.39 -4.63
N THR A 186 3.76 16.16 -5.35
CA THR A 186 2.57 15.67 -6.08
C THR A 186 2.83 14.27 -6.60
N PRO A 187 2.00 13.26 -6.30
CA PRO A 187 2.25 11.93 -6.78
C PRO A 187 2.24 11.94 -8.29
N LEU A 188 3.28 11.37 -8.87
CA LEU A 188 3.29 10.83 -10.21
C LEU A 188 3.30 11.83 -11.38
N LYS A 189 4.40 12.55 -11.56
CA LYS A 189 4.92 12.65 -12.92
C LYS A 189 5.95 11.52 -13.06
N ASN A 190 5.69 10.65 -13.99
CA ASN A 190 6.42 9.47 -14.42
C ASN A 190 6.01 8.18 -13.72
N GLY A 191 5.09 7.48 -14.39
CA GLY A 191 4.98 6.04 -14.32
C GLY A 191 6.32 5.43 -14.74
N GLY A 192 7.01 4.91 -13.79
CA GLY A 192 8.15 4.07 -13.95
C GLY A 192 7.95 2.90 -13.01
N PHE A 193 7.33 1.86 -13.52
CA PHE A 193 7.47 0.48 -13.10
C PHE A 193 7.74 -0.34 -14.34
#